data_f6304477b715f5e79c08f5473884ff8b
#
_entry.id   f6304477b715f5e79c08f5473884ff8b
#
_cell.length_a   1.000
_cell.length_b   1.000
_cell.length_c   1.000
_cell.angle_alpha   90.00
_cell.angle_beta   90.00
_cell.angle_gamma   90.00
#
_symmetry.space_group_name_H-M   'P 1'
#
loop_
_entity.id
_entity.type
_entity.pdbx_description
1 polymer ?
#
loop_
_entity_poly.entity_id
_entity_poly.type
_entity_poly.pdbx_seq_one_letter_code
_entity_poly.pdbx_strand_id
1 'polypeptide(L)'
;MKAILFSLGTRGDIEPFLAIAERLHKKGHEVICAFPIQFQKLVDESKYDFYGLSEKFLELVEGEKAKIVLGGKGNIFQKIGAIIWMIKVSQSMQKEVIIQQHDLIESKQPDIIIYNQKCIYPVIWGIKHPNKTTLLSPLPCTIHETGNHASLGMGSDLGVFLNKFTYRFSNYFLFKTIKSSTKKYHKELGIKVSSSLIKKHILRKEDMIYTISPSLFPKPSDWTDNVHIAGYHEKELNSDWKPSKELEDFIDSHKKILFITFGSMTNPNPELKTKEILSVLTKHKIPAIINIASGGLVKVEDCPDHVLFLDTVPYKWILPKIYAIVHHGGSGTTHTAIKYGCASMIIPHILDQYIWNDVLPELNVGPKGMSIKKFSIQRFEKGVLDLLNNKEYKGKAIEIGNEMLKENYEDYLLKVILKQ
;
A
#
# COMPACT_ATOMS: atom_id res chain seq x y z
N MET A 1 7.96 21.56 -16.83
CA MET A 1 8.97 20.96 -15.95
C MET A 1 9.07 19.48 -16.26
N LYS A 2 10.26 18.89 -16.06
CA LYS A 2 10.51 17.47 -16.19
C LYS A 2 10.50 16.82 -14.80
N ALA A 3 9.60 15.87 -14.57
CA ALA A 3 9.45 15.15 -13.31
C ALA A 3 9.86 13.68 -13.46
N ILE A 4 10.66 13.15 -12.54
CA ILE A 4 10.91 11.72 -12.42
C ILE A 4 10.18 11.20 -11.19
N LEU A 5 9.39 10.14 -11.37
CA LEU A 5 8.66 9.44 -10.32
C LEU A 5 9.32 8.09 -10.06
N PHE A 6 9.99 7.94 -8.92
CA PHE A 6 10.61 6.68 -8.51
C PHE A 6 9.74 5.94 -7.50
N SER A 7 9.30 4.75 -7.83
CA SER A 7 8.64 3.88 -6.85
C SER A 7 9.10 2.44 -6.97
N LEU A 8 9.34 1.82 -5.83
CA LEU A 8 9.64 0.39 -5.67
C LEU A 8 8.59 -0.23 -4.77
N GLY A 9 8.15 -1.41 -5.13
CA GLY A 9 7.21 -2.13 -4.29
C GLY A 9 6.22 -2.96 -5.07
N THR A 10 5.07 -3.18 -4.45
CA THR A 10 3.92 -3.87 -5.04
C THR A 10 3.07 -2.89 -5.85
N ARG A 11 2.02 -3.40 -6.49
CA ARG A 11 1.04 -2.59 -7.21
C ARG A 11 0.49 -1.43 -6.34
N GLY A 12 0.28 -1.66 -5.05
CA GLY A 12 -0.17 -0.63 -4.11
C GLY A 12 0.83 0.52 -3.89
N ASP A 13 2.14 0.28 -4.11
CA ASP A 13 3.18 1.31 -4.09
C ASP A 13 3.23 2.10 -5.42
N ILE A 14 2.82 1.51 -6.53
CA ILE A 14 2.94 2.08 -7.88
C ILE A 14 1.71 2.90 -8.28
N GLU A 15 0.50 2.40 -8.02
CA GLU A 15 -0.75 3.08 -8.42
C GLU A 15 -0.87 4.53 -7.94
N PRO A 16 -0.49 4.90 -6.69
CA PRO A 16 -0.50 6.29 -6.26
C PRO A 16 0.44 7.19 -7.07
N PHE A 17 1.60 6.68 -7.50
CA PHE A 17 2.53 7.41 -8.37
C PHE A 17 1.97 7.59 -9.78
N LEU A 18 1.26 6.60 -10.32
CA LEU A 18 0.55 6.72 -11.60
C LEU A 18 -0.56 7.78 -11.52
N ALA A 19 -1.29 7.84 -10.41
CA ALA A 19 -2.30 8.88 -10.21
C ALA A 19 -1.69 10.29 -10.18
N ILE A 20 -0.47 10.44 -9.65
CA ILE A 20 0.28 11.71 -9.66
C ILE A 20 0.84 12.01 -11.05
N ALA A 21 1.38 10.99 -11.74
CA ALA A 21 1.85 11.13 -13.12
C ALA A 21 0.76 11.69 -14.04
N GLU A 22 -0.46 11.16 -13.90
CA GLU A 22 -1.62 11.64 -14.66
C GLU A 22 -1.93 13.11 -14.41
N ARG A 23 -1.87 13.56 -13.15
CA ARG A 23 -2.12 14.97 -12.78
C ARG A 23 -1.03 15.91 -13.28
N LEU A 24 0.23 15.52 -13.14
CA LEU A 24 1.35 16.30 -13.66
C LEU A 24 1.28 16.42 -15.19
N HIS A 25 0.98 15.33 -15.88
CA HIS A 25 0.83 15.34 -17.34
C HIS A 25 -0.33 16.22 -17.78
N LYS A 26 -1.51 16.18 -17.14
CA LYS A 26 -2.65 17.06 -17.40
C LYS A 26 -2.31 18.55 -17.24
N LYS A 27 -1.34 18.87 -16.39
CA LYS A 27 -0.81 20.25 -16.22
C LYS A 27 0.33 20.58 -17.19
N GLY A 28 0.62 19.71 -18.16
CA GLY A 28 1.61 19.95 -19.21
C GLY A 28 3.08 19.70 -18.79
N HIS A 29 3.30 18.90 -17.74
CA HIS A 29 4.65 18.51 -17.34
C HIS A 29 5.09 17.23 -18.08
N GLU A 30 6.38 17.15 -18.40
CA GLU A 30 7.03 15.92 -18.87
C GLU A 30 7.22 14.98 -17.69
N VAL A 31 6.76 13.72 -17.82
CA VAL A 31 6.77 12.76 -16.73
C VAL A 31 7.50 11.50 -17.13
N ILE A 32 8.44 11.07 -16.30
CA ILE A 32 9.16 9.80 -16.43
C ILE A 32 8.77 8.90 -15.24
N CYS A 33 8.16 7.76 -15.53
CA CYS A 33 7.78 6.75 -14.55
C CYS A 33 8.88 5.71 -14.42
N ALA A 34 9.66 5.77 -13.34
CA ALA A 34 10.74 4.84 -13.04
C ALA A 34 10.28 3.81 -12.00
N PHE A 35 9.75 2.67 -12.48
CA PHE A 35 9.17 1.61 -11.66
C PHE A 35 9.77 0.24 -12.01
N PRO A 36 9.60 -0.80 -11.17
CA PRO A 36 10.01 -2.15 -11.51
C PRO A 36 9.43 -2.58 -12.86
N ILE A 37 10.27 -3.22 -13.70
CA ILE A 37 9.96 -3.53 -15.11
C ILE A 37 8.63 -4.27 -15.32
N GLN A 38 8.22 -5.11 -14.39
CA GLN A 38 6.95 -5.85 -14.45
C GLN A 38 5.70 -4.96 -14.45
N PHE A 39 5.81 -3.69 -14.05
CA PHE A 39 4.71 -2.74 -14.05
C PHE A 39 4.64 -1.87 -15.31
N GLN A 40 5.48 -2.14 -16.32
CA GLN A 40 5.46 -1.40 -17.59
C GLN A 40 4.05 -1.34 -18.20
N LYS A 41 3.32 -2.47 -18.19
CA LYS A 41 1.95 -2.54 -18.75
C LYS A 41 0.92 -1.67 -18.02
N LEU A 42 1.23 -1.17 -16.80
CA LEU A 42 0.37 -0.23 -16.08
C LEU A 42 0.60 1.22 -16.49
N VAL A 43 1.73 1.50 -17.13
CA VAL A 43 2.11 2.84 -17.58
C VAL A 43 1.59 3.05 -19.01
N ASP A 44 0.89 4.14 -19.23
CA ASP A 44 0.48 4.55 -20.57
C ASP A 44 1.64 5.29 -21.25
N GLU A 45 2.44 4.53 -22.00
CA GLU A 45 3.64 5.06 -22.68
C GLU A 45 3.32 6.08 -23.79
N SER A 46 2.06 6.26 -24.15
CA SER A 46 1.64 7.35 -25.01
C SER A 46 1.61 8.72 -24.27
N LYS A 47 1.62 8.71 -22.94
CA LYS A 47 1.56 9.89 -22.08
C LYS A 47 2.83 10.13 -21.27
N TYR A 48 3.52 9.06 -20.88
CA TYR A 48 4.66 9.09 -19.97
C TYR A 48 5.82 8.28 -20.50
N ASP A 49 7.05 8.74 -20.29
CA ASP A 49 8.21 7.89 -20.48
C ASP A 49 8.26 6.82 -19.39
N PHE A 50 8.58 5.59 -19.75
CA PHE A 50 8.81 4.50 -18.79
C PHE A 50 10.29 4.15 -18.70
N TYR A 51 10.79 3.99 -17.47
CA TYR A 51 12.12 3.48 -17.18
C TYR A 51 12.02 2.27 -16.25
N GLY A 52 12.42 1.09 -16.73
CA GLY A 52 12.35 -0.16 -15.97
C GLY A 52 13.43 -0.25 -14.91
N LEU A 53 13.03 -0.26 -13.63
CA LEU A 53 13.90 -0.59 -12.51
C LEU A 53 13.99 -2.12 -12.33
N SER A 54 15.00 -2.57 -11.56
CA SER A 54 15.25 -4.00 -11.29
C SER A 54 14.01 -4.78 -10.88
N GLU A 55 13.80 -5.94 -11.52
CA GLU A 55 12.72 -6.88 -11.21
C GLU A 55 12.94 -7.70 -9.93
N LYS A 56 14.16 -7.69 -9.38
CA LYS A 56 14.53 -8.49 -8.20
C LYS A 56 13.67 -8.25 -6.97
N PHE A 57 12.90 -7.15 -6.96
CA PHE A 57 11.93 -6.89 -5.91
C PHE A 57 10.83 -7.96 -5.85
N LEU A 58 10.36 -8.44 -6.99
CA LEU A 58 9.37 -9.54 -7.04
C LEU A 58 9.92 -10.83 -6.43
N GLU A 59 11.18 -11.17 -6.72
CA GLU A 59 11.82 -12.35 -6.14
C GLU A 59 11.82 -12.29 -4.60
N LEU A 60 11.98 -11.09 -4.03
CA LEU A 60 11.98 -10.88 -2.58
C LEU A 60 10.59 -11.00 -1.94
N VAL A 61 9.52 -10.74 -2.69
CA VAL A 61 8.15 -10.70 -2.15
C VAL A 61 7.36 -11.95 -2.52
N GLU A 62 7.51 -12.45 -3.74
CA GLU A 62 6.70 -13.53 -4.32
C GLU A 62 7.46 -14.84 -4.51
N GLY A 63 8.81 -14.81 -4.43
CA GLY A 63 9.66 -15.97 -4.60
C GLY A 63 9.39 -17.08 -3.57
N GLU A 64 9.70 -18.33 -3.90
CA GLU A 64 9.48 -19.47 -3.00
C GLU A 64 10.20 -19.32 -1.65
N LYS A 65 11.41 -18.75 -1.65
CA LYS A 65 12.15 -18.47 -0.40
C LYS A 65 11.49 -17.38 0.44
N ALA A 66 10.86 -16.40 -0.19
CA ALA A 66 10.05 -15.40 0.50
C ALA A 66 8.84 -16.06 1.20
N LYS A 67 8.14 -16.97 0.51
CA LYS A 67 7.02 -17.74 1.07
C LYS A 67 7.44 -18.56 2.31
N ILE A 68 8.64 -19.17 2.30
CA ILE A 68 9.17 -19.91 3.47
C ILE A 68 9.36 -18.97 4.68
N VAL A 69 9.92 -17.78 4.47
CA VAL A 69 10.14 -16.79 5.56
C VAL A 69 8.84 -16.20 6.07
N LEU A 70 7.90 -15.88 5.16
CA LEU A 70 6.61 -15.25 5.49
C LEU A 70 5.60 -16.19 6.17
N GLY A 71 5.92 -17.45 6.36
CA GLY A 71 5.07 -18.39 7.09
C GLY A 71 4.85 -19.74 6.41
N GLY A 72 5.63 -20.03 5.36
CA GLY A 72 5.60 -21.31 4.66
C GLY A 72 6.11 -22.49 5.50
N LYS A 73 5.83 -23.71 5.02
CA LYS A 73 6.38 -24.95 5.56
C LYS A 73 7.90 -24.96 5.33
N GLY A 74 8.68 -25.17 6.37
CA GLY A 74 10.14 -25.29 6.29
C GLY A 74 10.73 -25.51 7.67
N ASN A 75 11.81 -26.32 7.74
CA ASN A 75 12.56 -26.51 8.96
C ASN A 75 13.40 -25.26 9.30
N ILE A 76 13.98 -25.22 10.50
CA ILE A 76 14.73 -24.04 10.98
C ILE A 76 15.93 -23.69 10.07
N PHE A 77 16.60 -24.68 9.50
CA PHE A 77 17.75 -24.47 8.60
C PHE A 77 17.31 -23.87 7.27
N GLN A 78 16.17 -24.31 6.70
CA GLN A 78 15.57 -23.74 5.49
C GLN A 78 15.15 -22.29 5.71
N LYS A 79 14.57 -21.97 6.86
CA LYS A 79 14.19 -20.57 7.22
C LYS A 79 15.42 -19.68 7.36
N ILE A 80 16.47 -20.13 8.05
CA ILE A 80 17.74 -19.38 8.16
C ILE A 80 18.37 -19.17 6.78
N GLY A 81 18.44 -20.22 5.95
CA GLY A 81 18.96 -20.12 4.59
C GLY A 81 18.16 -19.14 3.71
N ALA A 82 16.84 -19.16 3.82
CA ALA A 82 15.97 -18.22 3.12
C ALA A 82 16.16 -16.77 3.59
N ILE A 83 16.32 -16.53 4.88
CA ILE A 83 16.62 -15.19 5.43
C ILE A 83 17.97 -14.67 4.91
N ILE A 84 19.02 -15.49 4.95
CA ILE A 84 20.35 -15.11 4.42
C ILE A 84 20.26 -14.77 2.92
N TRP A 85 19.54 -15.59 2.16
CA TRP A 85 19.31 -15.34 0.74
C TRP A 85 18.57 -14.02 0.51
N MET A 86 17.48 -13.77 1.26
CA MET A 86 16.72 -12.51 1.17
C MET A 86 17.59 -11.29 1.45
N ILE A 87 18.47 -11.35 2.46
CA ILE A 87 19.41 -10.26 2.78
C ILE A 87 20.33 -10.01 1.58
N LYS A 88 20.93 -11.06 1.01
CA LYS A 88 21.85 -10.93 -0.14
C LYS A 88 21.15 -10.37 -1.39
N VAL A 89 19.96 -10.86 -1.72
CA VAL A 89 19.20 -10.38 -2.87
C VAL A 89 18.75 -8.92 -2.66
N SER A 90 18.29 -8.58 -1.45
CA SER A 90 17.93 -7.21 -1.10
C SER A 90 19.13 -6.25 -1.23
N GLN A 91 20.32 -6.64 -0.78
CA GLN A 91 21.54 -5.81 -0.93
C GLN A 91 21.96 -5.66 -2.40
N SER A 92 21.88 -6.75 -3.18
CA SER A 92 22.20 -6.73 -4.62
C SER A 92 21.22 -5.84 -5.39
N MET A 93 19.92 -6.03 -5.15
CA MET A 93 18.88 -5.21 -5.73
C MET A 93 19.07 -3.72 -5.38
N GLN A 94 19.32 -3.41 -4.12
CA GLN A 94 19.51 -2.03 -3.68
C GLN A 94 20.68 -1.34 -4.38
N LYS A 95 21.80 -2.06 -4.57
CA LYS A 95 22.94 -1.51 -5.33
C LYS A 95 22.59 -1.22 -6.78
N GLU A 96 21.91 -2.14 -7.45
CA GLU A 96 21.47 -1.99 -8.83
C GLU A 96 20.51 -0.82 -8.98
N VAL A 97 19.50 -0.75 -8.14
CA VAL A 97 18.51 0.34 -8.15
C VAL A 97 19.14 1.71 -7.90
N ILE A 98 20.12 1.81 -6.99
CA ILE A 98 20.85 3.07 -6.75
C ILE A 98 21.59 3.52 -8.03
N ILE A 99 22.23 2.58 -8.76
CA ILE A 99 22.91 2.88 -10.02
C ILE A 99 21.88 3.36 -11.05
N GLN A 100 20.79 2.64 -11.22
CA GLN A 100 19.72 3.01 -12.16
C GLN A 100 19.12 4.39 -11.85
N GLN A 101 18.90 4.69 -10.56
CA GLN A 101 18.40 6.01 -10.13
C GLN A 101 19.42 7.13 -10.45
N HIS A 102 20.70 6.91 -10.15
CA HIS A 102 21.78 7.85 -10.47
C HIS A 102 21.83 8.11 -11.98
N ASP A 103 21.97 7.05 -12.79
CA ASP A 103 22.17 7.17 -14.24
C ASP A 103 20.96 7.82 -14.94
N LEU A 104 19.73 7.50 -14.48
CA LEU A 104 18.54 8.14 -15.00
C LEU A 104 18.51 9.65 -14.65
N ILE A 105 18.82 10.02 -13.43
CA ILE A 105 18.85 11.43 -13.00
C ILE A 105 19.90 12.20 -13.78
N GLU A 106 21.13 11.66 -13.92
CA GLU A 106 22.23 12.31 -14.65
C GLU A 106 21.92 12.44 -16.15
N SER A 107 21.29 11.43 -16.76
CA SER A 107 20.94 11.47 -18.18
C SER A 107 19.77 12.40 -18.51
N LYS A 108 18.76 12.47 -17.63
CA LYS A 108 17.52 13.20 -17.88
C LYS A 108 17.49 14.61 -17.29
N GLN A 109 18.37 14.91 -16.31
CA GLN A 109 18.46 16.21 -15.62
C GLN A 109 17.08 16.76 -15.21
N PRO A 110 16.36 16.10 -14.27
CA PRO A 110 15.00 16.48 -13.92
C PRO A 110 14.94 17.80 -13.14
N ASP A 111 13.82 18.51 -13.28
CA ASP A 111 13.51 19.67 -12.44
C ASP A 111 13.12 19.26 -11.04
N ILE A 112 12.32 18.17 -10.93
CA ILE A 112 11.82 17.61 -9.67
C ILE A 112 11.87 16.08 -9.68
N ILE A 113 12.02 15.51 -8.48
CA ILE A 113 11.95 14.06 -8.25
C ILE A 113 10.92 13.77 -7.16
N ILE A 114 9.98 12.87 -7.44
CA ILE A 114 9.03 12.34 -6.48
C ILE A 114 9.38 10.87 -6.26
N TYR A 115 9.56 10.43 -5.01
CA TYR A 115 10.06 9.10 -4.76
C TYR A 115 9.48 8.47 -3.49
N ASN A 116 9.42 7.15 -3.42
CA ASN A 116 9.08 6.45 -2.18
C ASN A 116 10.33 6.10 -1.35
N GLN A 117 10.15 5.82 -0.07
CA GLN A 117 11.24 5.57 0.89
C GLN A 117 12.16 4.39 0.55
N LYS A 118 11.78 3.53 -0.40
CA LYS A 118 12.60 2.40 -0.88
C LYS A 118 13.64 2.84 -1.91
N CYS A 119 13.44 4.02 -2.51
CA CYS A 119 14.33 4.66 -3.48
C CYS A 119 15.25 5.65 -2.75
N ILE A 120 16.49 5.28 -2.48
CA ILE A 120 17.35 6.00 -1.53
C ILE A 120 18.37 6.96 -2.15
N TYR A 121 18.69 6.85 -3.46
CA TYR A 121 19.58 7.81 -4.11
C TYR A 121 18.98 9.22 -4.17
N PRO A 122 17.69 9.41 -4.45
CA PRO A 122 17.06 10.75 -4.42
C PRO A 122 17.27 11.51 -3.11
N VAL A 123 17.41 10.84 -1.97
CA VAL A 123 17.68 11.50 -0.68
C VAL A 123 18.99 12.31 -0.71
N ILE A 124 20.08 11.70 -1.18
CA ILE A 124 21.38 12.40 -1.23
C ILE A 124 21.44 13.43 -2.34
N TRP A 125 20.76 13.18 -3.46
CA TRP A 125 20.60 14.13 -4.53
C TRP A 125 19.80 15.35 -4.05
N GLY A 126 18.71 15.17 -3.29
CA GLY A 126 17.91 16.24 -2.70
C GLY A 126 18.67 17.06 -1.64
N ILE A 127 19.61 16.46 -0.90
CA ILE A 127 20.52 17.21 -0.01
C ILE A 127 21.36 18.21 -0.82
N LYS A 128 21.81 17.83 -2.01
CA LYS A 128 22.58 18.70 -2.92
C LYS A 128 21.71 19.70 -3.65
N HIS A 129 20.46 19.34 -3.97
CA HIS A 129 19.51 20.13 -4.73
C HIS A 129 18.26 20.42 -3.90
N PRO A 130 18.34 21.39 -2.94
CA PRO A 130 17.20 21.70 -2.05
C PRO A 130 15.93 22.04 -2.83
N ASN A 131 14.78 21.61 -2.30
CA ASN A 131 13.45 21.84 -2.87
C ASN A 131 13.19 21.17 -4.23
N LYS A 132 14.06 20.24 -4.68
CA LYS A 132 13.85 19.48 -5.92
C LYS A 132 13.42 18.04 -5.70
N THR A 133 13.24 17.63 -4.45
CA THR A 133 12.75 16.29 -4.12
C THR A 133 11.51 16.35 -3.23
N THR A 134 10.66 15.33 -3.35
CA THR A 134 9.50 15.13 -2.50
C THR A 134 9.37 13.64 -2.21
N LEU A 135 9.38 13.30 -0.91
CA LEU A 135 9.13 11.94 -0.47
C LEU A 135 7.63 11.68 -0.43
N LEU A 136 7.18 10.55 -0.97
CA LEU A 136 5.77 10.21 -1.05
C LEU A 136 5.51 8.81 -0.52
N SER A 137 4.43 8.65 0.25
CA SER A 137 4.00 7.34 0.74
C SER A 137 2.47 7.21 0.69
N PRO A 138 1.98 6.10 0.12
CA PRO A 138 0.57 5.72 0.24
C PRO A 138 0.24 5.05 1.58
N LEU A 139 1.24 4.84 2.44
CA LEU A 139 1.11 4.13 3.71
C LEU A 139 1.23 5.13 4.86
N PRO A 140 0.36 5.07 5.88
CA PRO A 140 0.51 5.89 7.07
C PRO A 140 1.74 5.48 7.87
N CYS A 141 2.25 6.38 8.70
CA CYS A 141 3.23 6.04 9.74
C CYS A 141 4.52 5.36 9.23
N THR A 142 5.05 5.78 8.07
CA THR A 142 6.27 5.16 7.52
C THR A 142 7.56 5.64 8.19
N ILE A 143 7.69 6.95 8.39
CA ILE A 143 8.93 7.57 8.89
C ILE A 143 8.65 8.48 10.10
N HIS A 144 7.55 9.25 10.05
CA HIS A 144 7.19 10.19 11.10
C HIS A 144 6.53 9.47 12.27
N GLU A 145 7.05 9.70 13.46
CA GLU A 145 6.57 9.03 14.68
C GLU A 145 5.15 9.47 15.03
N THR A 146 4.37 8.52 15.54
CA THR A 146 3.08 8.78 16.16
C THR A 146 2.99 8.05 17.50
N GLY A 147 2.19 8.60 18.41
CA GLY A 147 1.93 7.94 19.69
C GLY A 147 0.96 6.76 19.59
N ASN A 148 0.11 6.72 18.56
CA ASN A 148 -1.01 5.77 18.47
C ASN A 148 -0.65 4.43 17.79
N HIS A 149 0.40 4.42 16.98
CA HIS A 149 0.78 3.21 16.21
C HIS A 149 2.29 3.01 16.24
N ALA A 150 2.73 1.75 16.31
CA ALA A 150 4.12 1.39 16.12
C ALA A 150 4.56 1.58 14.65
N SER A 151 5.87 1.72 14.43
CA SER A 151 6.46 1.74 13.08
C SER A 151 6.10 0.48 12.30
N LEU A 152 5.99 0.60 10.98
CA LEU A 152 5.61 -0.49 10.07
C LEU A 152 6.42 -1.77 10.34
N GLY A 153 5.72 -2.89 10.47
CA GLY A 153 6.32 -4.20 10.73
C GLY A 153 6.62 -4.51 12.21
N MET A 154 6.42 -3.57 13.13
CA MET A 154 6.65 -3.77 14.57
C MET A 154 5.40 -4.20 15.36
N GLY A 155 4.30 -4.49 14.67
CA GLY A 155 3.03 -4.92 15.25
C GLY A 155 1.99 -3.81 15.32
N SER A 156 1.01 -3.99 16.18
CA SER A 156 -0.04 -2.99 16.48
C SER A 156 0.42 -2.02 17.59
N ASP A 157 -0.51 -1.29 18.18
CA ASP A 157 -0.23 -0.38 19.27
C ASP A 157 0.49 -1.05 20.46
N LEU A 158 1.64 -0.49 20.84
CA LEU A 158 2.48 -0.90 21.96
C LEU A 158 2.47 0.13 23.11
N GLY A 159 1.61 1.15 23.01
CA GLY A 159 1.59 2.30 23.87
C GLY A 159 2.55 3.42 23.43
N VAL A 160 2.20 4.66 23.77
CA VAL A 160 2.82 5.89 23.24
C VAL A 160 4.36 5.87 23.25
N PHE A 161 4.97 5.48 24.37
CA PHE A 161 6.41 5.49 24.49
C PHE A 161 7.10 4.47 23.58
N LEU A 162 6.62 3.22 23.59
CA LEU A 162 7.19 2.15 22.75
C LEU A 162 6.90 2.39 21.27
N ASN A 163 5.73 2.90 20.93
CA ASN A 163 5.40 3.28 19.56
C ASN A 163 6.44 4.27 19.01
N LYS A 164 6.69 5.38 19.71
CA LYS A 164 7.71 6.37 19.31
C LYS A 164 9.11 5.78 19.27
N PHE A 165 9.46 4.89 20.20
CA PHE A 165 10.75 4.20 20.19
C PHE A 165 10.94 3.34 18.93
N THR A 166 9.92 2.64 18.45
CA THR A 166 9.99 1.82 17.23
C THR A 166 10.38 2.64 16.00
N TYR A 167 9.85 3.88 15.85
CA TYR A 167 10.25 4.78 14.76
C TYR A 167 11.71 5.20 14.87
N ARG A 168 12.18 5.57 16.08
CA ARG A 168 13.57 5.96 16.29
C ARG A 168 14.53 4.84 15.96
N PHE A 169 14.16 3.62 16.32
CA PHE A 169 14.90 2.40 16.00
C PHE A 169 14.93 2.14 14.48
N SER A 170 13.79 2.10 13.82
CA SER A 170 13.68 1.87 12.37
C SER A 170 14.42 2.94 11.57
N ASN A 171 14.23 4.21 11.93
CA ASN A 171 14.87 5.36 11.27
C ASN A 171 16.39 5.36 11.45
N TYR A 172 16.92 4.91 12.60
CA TYR A 172 18.36 4.77 12.79
C TYR A 172 18.98 3.84 11.74
N PHE A 173 18.36 2.69 11.49
CA PHE A 173 18.83 1.76 10.47
C PHE A 173 18.63 2.30 9.06
N LEU A 174 17.51 2.94 8.79
CA LEU A 174 17.23 3.58 7.49
C LEU A 174 18.34 4.60 7.15
N PHE A 175 18.61 5.54 8.05
CA PHE A 175 19.62 6.60 7.80
C PHE A 175 21.04 6.04 7.67
N LYS A 176 21.38 5.01 8.46
CA LYS A 176 22.66 4.31 8.35
C LYS A 176 22.77 3.59 6.99
N THR A 177 21.71 2.93 6.54
CA THR A 177 21.66 2.25 5.24
C THR A 177 21.80 3.25 4.09
N ILE A 178 21.06 4.35 4.09
CA ILE A 178 21.17 5.41 3.07
C ILE A 178 22.62 5.87 2.98
N LYS A 179 23.22 6.26 4.12
CA LYS A 179 24.62 6.72 4.18
C LYS A 179 25.60 5.71 3.59
N SER A 180 25.49 4.44 3.99
CA SER A 180 26.44 3.40 3.57
C SER A 180 26.28 2.99 2.12
N SER A 181 25.06 2.83 1.66
CA SER A 181 24.76 2.35 0.29
C SER A 181 25.01 3.41 -0.79
N THR A 182 24.96 4.70 -0.42
CA THR A 182 25.22 5.80 -1.35
C THR A 182 26.63 6.38 -1.26
N LYS A 183 27.52 5.79 -0.44
CA LYS A 183 28.86 6.34 -0.10
C LYS A 183 29.69 6.72 -1.33
N LYS A 184 29.66 5.93 -2.41
CA LYS A 184 30.43 6.20 -3.63
C LYS A 184 30.06 7.52 -4.29
N TYR A 185 28.81 7.96 -4.18
CA TYR A 185 28.30 9.18 -4.80
C TYR A 185 28.51 10.46 -3.98
N HIS A 186 28.94 10.34 -2.71
CA HIS A 186 29.12 11.53 -1.85
C HIS A 186 30.21 12.46 -2.40
N LYS A 187 31.31 11.89 -2.95
CA LYS A 187 32.39 12.67 -3.55
C LYS A 187 31.97 13.30 -4.86
N GLU A 188 31.24 12.54 -5.69
CA GLU A 188 30.72 12.99 -6.98
C GLU A 188 29.77 14.19 -6.82
N LEU A 189 28.86 14.11 -5.86
CA LEU A 189 27.95 15.21 -5.52
C LEU A 189 28.63 16.38 -4.76
N GLY A 190 29.88 16.23 -4.36
CA GLY A 190 30.61 17.24 -3.59
C GLY A 190 30.04 17.49 -2.20
N ILE A 191 29.41 16.48 -1.56
CA ILE A 191 28.75 16.62 -0.28
C ILE A 191 29.35 15.69 0.79
N LYS A 192 29.43 16.19 2.04
CA LYS A 192 29.81 15.39 3.20
C LYS A 192 28.55 14.87 3.89
N VAL A 193 28.17 13.62 3.56
CA VAL A 193 26.94 13.02 4.09
C VAL A 193 27.19 12.36 5.46
N SER A 194 26.37 12.75 6.44
CA SER A 194 26.28 12.11 7.76
C SER A 194 24.86 11.59 8.02
N SER A 195 24.70 10.61 8.92
CA SER A 195 23.35 10.15 9.29
C SER A 195 22.51 11.27 9.92
N SER A 196 23.15 12.23 10.63
CA SER A 196 22.46 13.41 11.17
C SER A 196 21.96 14.34 10.07
N LEU A 197 22.75 14.54 8.99
CA LEU A 197 22.34 15.35 7.83
C LEU A 197 21.17 14.71 7.11
N ILE A 198 21.21 13.38 6.86
CA ILE A 198 20.10 12.60 6.27
C ILE A 198 18.85 12.73 7.14
N LYS A 199 18.97 12.50 8.45
CA LYS A 199 17.88 12.68 9.41
C LYS A 199 17.24 14.06 9.32
N LYS A 200 18.09 15.13 9.34
CA LYS A 200 17.63 16.51 9.26
C LYS A 200 16.92 16.79 7.91
N HIS A 201 17.45 16.25 6.82
CA HIS A 201 16.86 16.41 5.48
C HIS A 201 15.47 15.76 5.45
N ILE A 202 15.35 14.46 5.69
CA ILE A 202 14.09 13.73 5.58
C ILE A 202 13.03 14.23 6.56
N LEU A 203 13.41 14.45 7.84
CA LEU A 203 12.41 14.75 8.87
C LEU A 203 12.04 16.24 9.00
N ARG A 204 12.81 17.17 8.38
CA ARG A 204 12.64 18.60 8.66
C ARG A 204 12.76 19.53 7.46
N LYS A 205 13.31 19.06 6.33
CA LYS A 205 13.58 19.95 5.19
C LYS A 205 12.88 19.52 3.92
N GLU A 206 12.74 18.22 3.71
CA GLU A 206 12.08 17.66 2.56
C GLU A 206 10.59 17.54 2.82
N ASP A 207 9.78 17.89 1.83
CA ASP A 207 8.34 17.63 1.93
C ASP A 207 8.07 16.14 1.86
N MET A 208 7.32 15.66 2.84
CA MET A 208 6.78 14.31 2.89
C MET A 208 5.28 14.36 2.65
N ILE A 209 4.82 13.70 1.60
CA ILE A 209 3.40 13.60 1.29
C ILE A 209 2.90 12.20 1.60
N TYR A 210 1.90 12.12 2.47
CA TYR A 210 1.08 10.92 2.65
C TYR A 210 -0.14 11.04 1.76
N THR A 211 -0.26 10.15 0.74
CA THR A 211 -1.42 10.10 -0.17
C THR A 211 -2.53 9.24 0.42
N ILE A 212 -3.00 9.66 1.57
CA ILE A 212 -4.09 9.02 2.33
C ILE A 212 -5.16 10.05 2.65
N SER A 213 -6.39 9.60 2.86
CA SER A 213 -7.50 10.48 3.22
C SER A 213 -7.38 10.98 4.66
N PRO A 214 -7.45 12.30 4.92
CA PRO A 214 -7.50 12.83 6.28
C PRO A 214 -8.78 12.43 7.03
N SER A 215 -9.86 12.07 6.33
CA SER A 215 -11.07 11.54 6.96
C SER A 215 -10.84 10.15 7.58
N LEU A 216 -9.83 9.39 7.09
CA LEU A 216 -9.44 8.11 7.68
C LEU A 216 -8.27 8.24 8.65
N PHE A 217 -7.31 9.09 8.33
CA PHE A 217 -6.11 9.27 9.14
C PHE A 217 -5.77 10.76 9.21
N PRO A 218 -6.26 11.48 10.20
CA PRO A 218 -5.98 12.89 10.38
C PRO A 218 -4.50 13.11 10.69
N LYS A 219 -3.94 14.25 10.25
CA LYS A 219 -2.55 14.62 10.53
C LYS A 219 -2.32 14.70 12.04
N PRO A 220 -1.39 13.90 12.60
CA PRO A 220 -1.00 14.04 14.01
C PRO A 220 -0.48 15.46 14.31
N SER A 221 -0.88 16.02 15.43
CA SER A 221 -0.56 17.42 15.82
C SER A 221 0.94 17.65 16.06
N ASP A 222 1.70 16.60 16.36
CA ASP A 222 3.16 16.65 16.57
C ASP A 222 3.98 16.52 15.26
N TRP A 223 3.32 16.34 14.11
CA TRP A 223 3.99 16.36 12.81
C TRP A 223 4.30 17.79 12.35
N THR A 224 5.48 17.98 11.79
CA THR A 224 5.98 19.26 11.30
C THR A 224 5.29 19.73 10.02
N ASP A 225 5.47 20.99 9.65
CA ASP A 225 4.80 21.60 8.49
C ASP A 225 5.20 20.98 7.15
N ASN A 226 6.43 20.43 7.07
CA ASN A 226 6.88 19.69 5.88
C ASN A 226 6.25 18.29 5.71
N VAL A 227 5.33 17.89 6.58
CA VAL A 227 4.58 16.63 6.45
C VAL A 227 3.15 16.94 6.06
N HIS A 228 2.72 16.42 4.92
CA HIS A 228 1.42 16.70 4.32
C HIS A 228 0.58 15.44 4.23
N ILE A 229 -0.70 15.54 4.59
CA ILE A 229 -1.71 14.54 4.23
C ILE A 229 -2.50 15.17 3.08
N ALA A 230 -2.35 14.59 1.90
CA ALA A 230 -2.80 15.21 0.65
C ALA A 230 -3.95 14.45 -0.04
N GLY A 231 -4.78 13.76 0.74
CA GLY A 231 -5.93 13.03 0.22
C GLY A 231 -5.57 11.72 -0.50
N TYR A 232 -6.57 10.90 -0.75
CA TYR A 232 -6.42 9.66 -1.48
C TYR A 232 -6.66 9.88 -2.97
N HIS A 233 -5.66 9.58 -3.78
CA HIS A 233 -5.70 9.77 -5.24
C HIS A 233 -5.75 8.44 -5.96
N GLU A 234 -6.74 8.27 -6.80
CA GLU A 234 -6.92 7.09 -7.64
C GLU A 234 -6.61 7.43 -9.10
N LYS A 235 -6.04 6.46 -9.83
CA LYS A 235 -5.95 6.50 -11.29
C LYS A 235 -7.36 6.42 -11.89
N GLU A 236 -7.59 7.08 -13.02
CA GLU A 236 -8.83 6.91 -13.79
C GLU A 236 -8.95 5.45 -14.28
N LEU A 237 -10.18 4.94 -14.31
CA LEU A 237 -10.46 3.60 -14.83
C LEU A 237 -10.30 3.58 -16.35
N ASN A 238 -9.65 2.55 -16.88
CA ASN A 238 -9.81 2.20 -18.29
C ASN A 238 -11.26 1.75 -18.52
N SER A 239 -11.95 2.39 -19.46
CA SER A 239 -13.38 2.24 -19.72
C SER A 239 -13.82 0.89 -20.30
N ASP A 240 -12.89 0.01 -20.67
CA ASP A 240 -13.16 -1.19 -21.49
C ASP A 240 -13.60 -2.42 -20.69
N TRP A 241 -13.52 -2.37 -19.35
CA TRP A 241 -13.97 -3.48 -18.52
C TRP A 241 -15.51 -3.52 -18.45
N LYS A 242 -16.07 -4.70 -18.70
CA LYS A 242 -17.52 -4.96 -18.59
C LYS A 242 -17.75 -6.14 -17.65
N PRO A 243 -18.81 -6.09 -16.81
CA PRO A 243 -19.19 -7.22 -15.98
C PRO A 243 -19.66 -8.39 -16.83
N SER A 244 -19.49 -9.61 -16.32
CA SER A 244 -20.17 -10.78 -16.88
C SER A 244 -21.65 -10.77 -16.47
N LYS A 245 -22.51 -11.37 -17.30
CA LYS A 245 -23.93 -11.51 -16.96
C LYS A 245 -24.13 -12.25 -15.64
N GLU A 246 -23.34 -13.29 -15.38
CA GLU A 246 -23.35 -14.03 -14.12
C GLU A 246 -23.13 -13.11 -12.90
N LEU A 247 -22.18 -12.18 -13.00
CA LEU A 247 -21.91 -11.20 -11.93
C LEU A 247 -23.05 -10.22 -11.74
N GLU A 248 -23.65 -9.73 -12.84
CA GLU A 248 -24.80 -8.83 -12.77
C GLU A 248 -26.01 -9.53 -12.14
N ASP A 249 -26.36 -10.72 -12.64
CA ASP A 249 -27.49 -11.54 -12.11
C ASP A 249 -27.29 -11.87 -10.61
N PHE A 250 -26.05 -12.15 -10.19
CA PHE A 250 -25.72 -12.40 -8.78
C PHE A 250 -25.96 -11.16 -7.91
N ILE A 251 -25.50 -9.98 -8.38
CA ILE A 251 -25.68 -8.72 -7.64
C ILE A 251 -27.16 -8.36 -7.54
N ASP A 252 -27.92 -8.53 -8.60
CA ASP A 252 -29.35 -8.18 -8.63
C ASP A 252 -30.18 -9.11 -7.75
N SER A 253 -29.78 -10.36 -7.60
CA SER A 253 -30.48 -11.35 -6.77
C SER A 253 -30.22 -11.24 -5.27
N HIS A 254 -29.22 -10.45 -4.82
CA HIS A 254 -28.82 -10.39 -3.42
C HIS A 254 -28.72 -8.95 -2.88
N LYS A 255 -29.41 -8.68 -1.76
CA LYS A 255 -29.43 -7.33 -1.13
C LYS A 255 -28.25 -7.00 -0.23
N LYS A 256 -27.63 -8.00 0.40
CA LYS A 256 -26.51 -7.85 1.35
C LYS A 256 -25.38 -8.76 0.92
N ILE A 257 -24.53 -8.30 0.04
CA ILE A 257 -23.40 -9.06 -0.47
C ILE A 257 -22.16 -8.73 0.36
N LEU A 258 -21.46 -9.77 0.82
CA LEU A 258 -20.13 -9.69 1.41
C LEU A 258 -19.07 -9.85 0.31
N PHE A 259 -18.19 -8.88 0.15
CA PHE A 259 -17.05 -9.01 -0.75
C PHE A 259 -15.81 -9.43 0.02
N ILE A 260 -15.09 -10.46 -0.44
CA ILE A 260 -13.89 -10.97 0.23
C ILE A 260 -12.71 -10.92 -0.73
N THR A 261 -11.62 -10.26 -0.33
CA THR A 261 -10.39 -10.18 -1.15
C THR A 261 -9.15 -9.98 -0.30
N PHE A 262 -8.07 -10.66 -0.66
CA PHE A 262 -6.76 -10.40 -0.07
C PHE A 262 -5.80 -9.68 -1.04
N GLY A 263 -6.32 -9.19 -2.18
CA GLY A 263 -5.57 -8.39 -3.15
C GLY A 263 -4.32 -9.12 -3.64
N SER A 264 -3.16 -8.47 -3.52
CA SER A 264 -1.88 -9.05 -3.92
C SER A 264 -1.23 -9.97 -2.87
N MET A 265 -1.90 -10.20 -1.73
CA MET A 265 -1.36 -11.08 -0.69
C MET A 265 -1.57 -12.55 -1.02
N THR A 266 -0.54 -13.35 -0.79
CA THR A 266 -0.59 -14.81 -0.91
C THR A 266 -0.72 -15.46 0.47
N ASN A 267 -1.35 -16.62 0.53
CA ASN A 267 -1.46 -17.43 1.73
C ASN A 267 -0.66 -18.74 1.58
N PRO A 268 -0.05 -19.26 2.66
CA PRO A 268 0.69 -20.52 2.61
C PRO A 268 -0.19 -21.74 2.23
N ASN A 269 -1.48 -21.71 2.59
CA ASN A 269 -2.48 -22.74 2.28
C ASN A 269 -3.76 -22.06 1.80
N PRO A 270 -3.81 -21.52 0.58
CA PRO A 270 -4.96 -20.75 0.11
C PRO A 270 -6.24 -21.59 0.01
N GLU A 271 -6.12 -22.86 -0.39
CA GLU A 271 -7.27 -23.78 -0.47
C GLU A 271 -7.91 -24.01 0.90
N LEU A 272 -7.10 -24.32 1.94
CA LEU A 272 -7.61 -24.48 3.30
C LEU A 272 -8.29 -23.20 3.79
N LYS A 273 -7.69 -22.03 3.53
CA LYS A 273 -8.29 -20.75 3.91
C LYS A 273 -9.61 -20.51 3.19
N THR A 274 -9.70 -20.82 1.92
CA THR A 274 -10.94 -20.71 1.17
C THR A 274 -12.01 -21.64 1.76
N LYS A 275 -11.68 -22.90 2.04
CA LYS A 275 -12.62 -23.88 2.66
C LYS A 275 -13.08 -23.42 4.05
N GLU A 276 -12.18 -22.89 4.89
CA GLU A 276 -12.51 -22.31 6.21
C GLU A 276 -13.49 -21.14 6.09
N ILE A 277 -13.27 -20.22 5.13
CA ILE A 277 -14.17 -19.09 4.86
C ILE A 277 -15.52 -19.60 4.35
N LEU A 278 -15.53 -20.51 3.37
CA LEU A 278 -16.76 -21.07 2.80
C LEU A 278 -17.59 -21.80 3.85
N SER A 279 -16.98 -22.48 4.80
CA SER A 279 -17.72 -23.18 5.89
C SER A 279 -18.60 -22.20 6.69
N VAL A 280 -18.12 -20.96 6.92
CA VAL A 280 -18.88 -19.93 7.61
C VAL A 280 -19.97 -19.35 6.71
N LEU A 281 -19.63 -19.05 5.45
CA LEU A 281 -20.59 -18.51 4.48
C LEU A 281 -21.76 -19.47 4.25
N THR A 282 -21.47 -20.77 4.12
CA THR A 282 -22.47 -21.84 3.95
C THR A 282 -23.34 -22.01 5.19
N LYS A 283 -22.74 -22.09 6.38
CA LYS A 283 -23.45 -22.23 7.66
C LYS A 283 -24.52 -21.16 7.86
N HIS A 284 -24.21 -19.92 7.48
CA HIS A 284 -25.09 -18.76 7.68
C HIS A 284 -25.79 -18.29 6.40
N LYS A 285 -25.62 -18.99 5.28
CA LYS A 285 -26.18 -18.64 3.96
C LYS A 285 -25.89 -17.19 3.58
N ILE A 286 -24.64 -16.73 3.79
CA ILE A 286 -24.21 -15.37 3.52
C ILE A 286 -23.89 -15.24 2.03
N PRO A 287 -24.63 -14.40 1.27
CA PRO A 287 -24.25 -14.12 -0.12
C PRO A 287 -22.88 -13.45 -0.18
N ALA A 288 -21.97 -14.01 -0.95
CA ALA A 288 -20.61 -13.48 -1.02
C ALA A 288 -19.99 -13.55 -2.41
N ILE A 289 -19.16 -12.56 -2.71
CA ILE A 289 -18.28 -12.54 -3.87
C ILE A 289 -16.84 -12.66 -3.35
N ILE A 290 -16.13 -13.70 -3.79
CA ILE A 290 -14.73 -13.95 -3.44
C ILE A 290 -13.85 -13.59 -4.63
N ASN A 291 -13.07 -12.52 -4.49
CA ASN A 291 -12.10 -12.11 -5.50
C ASN A 291 -10.74 -12.76 -5.23
N ILE A 292 -10.32 -13.66 -6.10
CA ILE A 292 -9.10 -14.48 -5.96
C ILE A 292 -7.86 -13.61 -6.08
N ALA A 293 -7.85 -12.67 -7.04
CA ALA A 293 -6.74 -11.75 -7.32
C ALA A 293 -5.40 -12.50 -7.52
N SER A 294 -4.43 -12.33 -6.61
CA SER A 294 -3.08 -12.90 -6.74
C SER A 294 -2.89 -14.24 -6.02
N GLY A 295 -3.97 -14.97 -5.71
CA GLY A 295 -3.88 -16.33 -5.15
C GLY A 295 -3.82 -16.40 -3.62
N GLY A 296 -4.26 -15.34 -2.92
CA GLY A 296 -4.49 -15.42 -1.47
C GLY A 296 -5.67 -16.31 -1.08
N LEU A 297 -6.61 -16.46 -2.01
CA LEU A 297 -7.73 -17.42 -2.01
C LEU A 297 -7.75 -18.13 -3.36
N VAL A 298 -8.41 -19.28 -3.44
CA VAL A 298 -8.52 -20.08 -4.67
C VAL A 298 -9.95 -20.58 -4.86
N LYS A 299 -10.36 -20.77 -6.10
CA LYS A 299 -11.62 -21.41 -6.42
C LYS A 299 -11.57 -22.87 -5.97
N VAL A 300 -12.66 -23.35 -5.39
CA VAL A 300 -12.84 -24.75 -4.99
C VAL A 300 -14.05 -25.35 -5.71
N GLU A 301 -14.07 -26.68 -5.88
CA GLU A 301 -15.11 -27.38 -6.65
C GLU A 301 -16.49 -27.28 -5.96
N ASP A 302 -16.52 -27.46 -4.64
CA ASP A 302 -17.77 -27.42 -3.85
C ASP A 302 -18.12 -25.97 -3.45
N CYS A 303 -18.54 -25.16 -4.41
CA CYS A 303 -18.96 -23.79 -4.18
C CYS A 303 -20.50 -23.70 -4.02
N PRO A 304 -21.02 -23.15 -2.90
CA PRO A 304 -22.46 -22.94 -2.74
C PRO A 304 -23.02 -21.90 -3.72
N ASP A 305 -24.26 -22.05 -4.16
CA ASP A 305 -24.91 -21.16 -5.14
C ASP A 305 -24.96 -19.68 -4.70
N HIS A 306 -24.91 -19.41 -3.40
CA HIS A 306 -24.88 -18.04 -2.84
C HIS A 306 -23.46 -17.46 -2.72
N VAL A 307 -22.45 -18.11 -3.32
CA VAL A 307 -21.05 -17.60 -3.37
C VAL A 307 -20.57 -17.61 -4.81
N LEU A 308 -20.06 -16.46 -5.25
CA LEU A 308 -19.48 -16.28 -6.59
C LEU A 308 -17.96 -16.03 -6.49
N PHE A 309 -17.16 -16.77 -7.25
CA PHE A 309 -15.73 -16.53 -7.39
C PHE A 309 -15.43 -15.67 -8.62
N LEU A 310 -14.58 -14.66 -8.43
CA LEU A 310 -14.06 -13.81 -9.51
C LEU A 310 -12.53 -13.82 -9.49
N ASP A 311 -11.91 -13.83 -10.67
CA ASP A 311 -10.45 -13.68 -10.78
C ASP A 311 -10.03 -12.24 -10.47
N THR A 312 -10.66 -11.28 -11.14
CA THR A 312 -10.41 -9.85 -10.92
C THR A 312 -11.67 -9.04 -11.20
N VAL A 313 -11.84 -7.96 -10.45
CA VAL A 313 -12.92 -6.98 -10.68
C VAL A 313 -12.44 -5.58 -10.28
N PRO A 314 -12.77 -4.52 -11.06
CA PRO A 314 -12.46 -3.15 -10.67
C PRO A 314 -13.20 -2.74 -9.40
N TYR A 315 -12.47 -2.35 -8.37
CA TYR A 315 -13.08 -2.00 -7.08
C TYR A 315 -14.03 -0.81 -7.16
N LYS A 316 -13.73 0.17 -8.03
CA LYS A 316 -14.62 1.31 -8.28
C LYS A 316 -16.00 0.88 -8.84
N TRP A 317 -16.06 -0.24 -9.54
CA TRP A 317 -17.32 -0.76 -10.10
C TRP A 317 -18.09 -1.61 -9.09
N ILE A 318 -17.39 -2.50 -8.38
CA ILE A 318 -18.04 -3.49 -7.49
C ILE A 318 -18.43 -2.90 -6.14
N LEU A 319 -17.55 -2.11 -5.48
CA LEU A 319 -17.77 -1.68 -4.10
C LEU A 319 -19.02 -0.81 -3.89
N PRO A 320 -19.46 0.06 -4.83
CA PRO A 320 -20.74 0.75 -4.67
C PRO A 320 -21.96 -0.18 -4.59
N LYS A 321 -21.83 -1.44 -5.02
CA LYS A 321 -22.91 -2.46 -5.08
C LYS A 321 -22.85 -3.44 -3.90
N ILE A 322 -21.83 -3.33 -3.02
CA ILE A 322 -21.54 -4.26 -1.94
C ILE A 322 -21.99 -3.69 -0.60
N TYR A 323 -22.48 -4.55 0.28
CA TYR A 323 -22.85 -4.15 1.64
C TYR A 323 -21.64 -4.00 2.55
N ALA A 324 -20.76 -5.00 2.58
CA ALA A 324 -19.59 -5.04 3.44
C ALA A 324 -18.41 -5.78 2.78
N ILE A 325 -17.21 -5.52 3.24
CA ILE A 325 -16.00 -6.14 2.71
C ILE A 325 -15.13 -6.74 3.81
N VAL A 326 -14.58 -7.93 3.55
CA VAL A 326 -13.45 -8.48 4.31
C VAL A 326 -12.22 -8.45 3.41
N HIS A 327 -11.17 -7.77 3.87
CA HIS A 327 -9.97 -7.61 3.05
C HIS A 327 -8.68 -7.65 3.86
N HIS A 328 -7.53 -7.68 3.17
CA HIS A 328 -6.22 -7.75 3.81
C HIS A 328 -5.78 -6.46 4.52
N GLY A 329 -6.38 -5.31 4.20
CA GLY A 329 -6.03 -4.02 4.79
C GLY A 329 -4.97 -3.22 4.03
N GLY A 330 -4.73 -3.52 2.75
CA GLY A 330 -3.88 -2.65 1.93
C GLY A 330 -4.50 -1.26 1.80
N SER A 331 -3.67 -0.21 1.83
CA SER A 331 -4.11 1.19 1.88
C SER A 331 -5.11 1.53 0.77
N GLY A 332 -4.84 1.15 -0.48
CA GLY A 332 -5.75 1.39 -1.61
C GLY A 332 -7.12 0.75 -1.43
N THR A 333 -7.15 -0.54 -1.03
CA THR A 333 -8.42 -1.26 -0.79
C THR A 333 -9.20 -0.65 0.37
N THR A 334 -8.50 -0.28 1.45
CA THR A 334 -9.11 0.36 2.62
C THR A 334 -9.79 1.68 2.25
N HIS A 335 -9.07 2.55 1.54
CA HIS A 335 -9.61 3.84 1.10
C HIS A 335 -10.79 3.67 0.16
N THR A 336 -10.65 2.82 -0.86
CA THR A 336 -11.72 2.61 -1.84
C THR A 336 -12.96 1.99 -1.18
N ALA A 337 -12.80 1.04 -0.25
CA ALA A 337 -13.91 0.43 0.47
C ALA A 337 -14.71 1.46 1.28
N ILE A 338 -14.05 2.29 2.08
CA ILE A 338 -14.73 3.30 2.89
C ILE A 338 -15.29 4.43 2.02
N LYS A 339 -14.57 4.88 1.00
CA LYS A 339 -15.05 5.88 0.04
C LYS A 339 -16.38 5.50 -0.61
N TYR A 340 -16.60 4.20 -0.85
CA TYR A 340 -17.87 3.68 -1.37
C TYR A 340 -18.82 3.17 -0.28
N GLY A 341 -18.59 3.55 0.97
CA GLY A 341 -19.49 3.26 2.08
C GLY A 341 -19.56 1.80 2.49
N CYS A 342 -18.54 0.97 2.21
CA CYS A 342 -18.53 -0.44 2.61
C CYS A 342 -18.05 -0.59 4.06
N ALA A 343 -18.89 -1.14 4.93
CA ALA A 343 -18.45 -1.59 6.24
C ALA A 343 -17.32 -2.63 6.06
N SER A 344 -16.24 -2.55 6.85
CA SER A 344 -14.99 -3.25 6.55
C SER A 344 -14.41 -4.00 7.74
N MET A 345 -14.01 -5.26 7.53
CA MET A 345 -13.19 -6.03 8.48
C MET A 345 -11.86 -6.39 7.84
N ILE A 346 -10.76 -6.12 8.54
CA ILE A 346 -9.41 -6.37 8.02
C ILE A 346 -8.83 -7.66 8.59
N ILE A 347 -8.25 -8.50 7.73
CA ILE A 347 -7.42 -9.65 8.09
C ILE A 347 -5.98 -9.34 7.68
N PRO A 348 -5.19 -8.66 8.54
CA PRO A 348 -3.88 -8.18 8.16
C PRO A 348 -2.88 -9.33 7.98
N HIS A 349 -2.06 -9.21 6.93
CA HIS A 349 -0.97 -10.11 6.57
C HIS A 349 0.38 -9.50 6.97
N ILE A 350 0.63 -8.23 6.58
CA ILE A 350 1.92 -7.55 6.75
C ILE A 350 1.77 -6.04 6.99
N LEU A 351 2.80 -5.41 7.50
CA LEU A 351 3.10 -3.96 7.51
C LEU A 351 1.93 -3.05 7.96
N ASP A 352 1.54 -2.11 7.11
CA ASP A 352 0.51 -1.08 7.33
C ASP A 352 -0.89 -1.64 7.54
N GLN A 353 -1.13 -2.86 7.10
CA GLN A 353 -2.42 -3.53 7.25
C GLN A 353 -2.83 -3.68 8.72
N TYR A 354 -1.86 -3.77 9.64
CA TYR A 354 -2.12 -3.77 11.08
C TYR A 354 -2.62 -2.41 11.56
N ILE A 355 -2.08 -1.31 11.01
CA ILE A 355 -2.52 0.06 11.34
C ILE A 355 -3.97 0.25 10.91
N TRP A 356 -4.31 -0.12 9.67
CA TRP A 356 -5.69 -0.01 9.19
C TRP A 356 -6.65 -0.91 9.97
N ASN A 357 -6.19 -2.08 10.44
CA ASN A 357 -6.98 -2.96 11.32
C ASN A 357 -7.23 -2.36 12.72
N ASP A 358 -6.46 -1.38 13.14
CA ASP A 358 -6.69 -0.61 14.36
C ASP A 358 -7.56 0.63 14.08
N VAL A 359 -7.30 1.34 12.99
CA VAL A 359 -8.00 2.58 12.61
C VAL A 359 -9.49 2.36 12.28
N LEU A 360 -9.84 1.31 11.51
CA LEU A 360 -11.24 1.12 11.10
C LEU A 360 -12.21 0.88 12.26
N PRO A 361 -11.89 0.07 13.29
CA PRO A 361 -12.72 -0.04 14.49
C PRO A 361 -12.82 1.26 15.29
N GLU A 362 -11.75 2.05 15.39
CA GLU A 362 -11.77 3.36 16.05
C GLU A 362 -12.72 4.33 15.35
N LEU A 363 -12.84 4.24 14.04
CA LEU A 363 -13.80 4.99 13.22
C LEU A 363 -15.22 4.39 13.24
N ASN A 364 -15.43 3.27 13.92
CA ASN A 364 -16.70 2.53 13.97
C ASN A 364 -17.25 2.15 12.57
N VAL A 365 -16.36 1.77 11.65
CA VAL A 365 -16.75 1.31 10.30
C VAL A 365 -16.66 -0.21 10.11
N GLY A 366 -16.33 -0.93 11.16
CA GLY A 366 -16.29 -2.39 11.19
C GLY A 366 -15.57 -2.94 12.42
N PRO A 367 -15.69 -4.25 12.69
CA PRO A 367 -15.02 -4.89 13.81
C PRO A 367 -13.51 -5.05 13.57
N LYS A 368 -12.74 -5.11 14.65
CA LYS A 368 -11.32 -5.46 14.58
C LYS A 368 -11.17 -6.91 14.14
N GLY A 369 -10.46 -7.11 13.02
CA GLY A 369 -10.15 -8.44 12.55
C GLY A 369 -8.92 -9.05 13.22
N MET A 370 -8.49 -10.21 12.73
CA MET A 370 -7.35 -10.96 13.25
C MET A 370 -6.27 -11.13 12.19
N SER A 371 -5.00 -11.17 12.62
CA SER A 371 -3.91 -11.51 11.71
C SER A 371 -4.16 -12.86 11.01
N ILE A 372 -3.83 -12.94 9.72
CA ILE A 372 -3.93 -14.18 8.94
C ILE A 372 -3.17 -15.35 9.58
N LYS A 373 -2.06 -15.07 10.28
CA LYS A 373 -1.26 -16.06 11.02
C LYS A 373 -2.02 -16.67 12.23
N LYS A 374 -3.00 -15.94 12.76
CA LYS A 374 -3.85 -16.33 13.89
C LYS A 374 -5.30 -16.53 13.45
N PHE A 375 -5.52 -16.79 12.16
CA PHE A 375 -6.85 -17.03 11.62
C PHE A 375 -7.51 -18.20 12.33
N SER A 376 -8.77 -18.03 12.71
CA SER A 376 -9.61 -19.05 13.34
C SER A 376 -11.03 -18.89 12.81
N ILE A 377 -11.65 -20.01 12.45
CA ILE A 377 -13.02 -20.06 11.93
C ILE A 377 -13.99 -19.35 12.87
N GLN A 378 -13.89 -19.62 14.19
CA GLN A 378 -14.78 -19.05 15.21
C GLN A 378 -14.65 -17.52 15.30
N ARG A 379 -13.41 -16.99 15.21
CA ARG A 379 -13.18 -15.53 15.21
C ARG A 379 -13.65 -14.90 13.91
N PHE A 380 -13.43 -15.55 12.79
CA PHE A 380 -13.89 -15.11 11.48
C PHE A 380 -15.42 -15.05 11.46
N GLU A 381 -16.08 -16.13 11.88
CA GLU A 381 -17.54 -16.21 12.00
C GLU A 381 -18.10 -15.08 12.85
N LYS A 382 -17.57 -14.90 14.08
CA LYS A 382 -17.99 -13.82 14.96
C LYS A 382 -17.83 -12.44 14.31
N GLY A 383 -16.68 -12.17 13.69
CA GLY A 383 -16.40 -10.90 13.06
C GLY A 383 -17.29 -10.61 11.84
N VAL A 384 -17.53 -11.62 11.00
CA VAL A 384 -18.42 -11.48 9.83
C VAL A 384 -19.87 -11.26 10.25
N LEU A 385 -20.35 -11.97 11.26
CA LEU A 385 -21.70 -11.78 11.76
C LEU A 385 -21.88 -10.40 12.40
N ASP A 386 -20.90 -9.92 13.15
CA ASP A 386 -20.90 -8.57 13.70
C ASP A 386 -20.88 -7.51 12.57
N LEU A 387 -20.00 -7.67 11.58
CA LEU A 387 -19.90 -6.80 10.42
C LEU A 387 -21.22 -6.66 9.64
N LEU A 388 -21.96 -7.75 9.48
CA LEU A 388 -23.20 -7.79 8.71
C LEU A 388 -24.44 -7.35 9.52
N ASN A 389 -24.44 -7.56 10.84
CA ASN A 389 -25.61 -7.31 11.69
C ASN A 389 -25.59 -5.94 12.37
N ASN A 390 -24.41 -5.40 12.63
CA ASN A 390 -24.28 -4.06 13.21
C ASN A 390 -24.47 -2.99 12.12
N LYS A 391 -25.66 -2.39 12.09
CA LYS A 391 -26.03 -1.36 11.08
C LYS A 391 -25.24 -0.07 11.24
N GLU A 392 -24.68 0.20 12.43
CA GLU A 392 -23.89 1.42 12.68
C GLU A 392 -22.64 1.44 11.81
N TYR A 393 -21.98 0.30 11.63
CA TYR A 393 -20.79 0.19 10.78
C TYR A 393 -21.06 0.66 9.34
N LYS A 394 -22.16 0.20 8.75
CA LYS A 394 -22.55 0.63 7.40
C LYS A 394 -22.90 2.11 7.34
N GLY A 395 -23.66 2.60 8.32
CA GLY A 395 -24.03 4.02 8.44
C GLY A 395 -22.79 4.91 8.53
N LYS A 396 -21.83 4.55 9.41
CA LYS A 396 -20.61 5.32 9.61
C LYS A 396 -19.67 5.24 8.40
N ALA A 397 -19.58 4.09 7.74
CA ALA A 397 -18.82 3.96 6.50
C ALA A 397 -19.38 4.85 5.37
N ILE A 398 -20.70 4.98 5.26
CA ILE A 398 -21.34 5.89 4.30
C ILE A 398 -21.05 7.36 4.66
N GLU A 399 -21.15 7.72 5.94
CA GLU A 399 -20.87 9.09 6.43
C GLU A 399 -19.44 9.51 6.05
N ILE A 400 -18.44 8.71 6.45
CA ILE A 400 -17.02 8.98 6.15
C ILE A 400 -16.77 8.93 4.64
N GLY A 401 -17.38 7.97 3.93
CA GLY A 401 -17.28 7.89 2.47
C GLY A 401 -17.76 9.16 1.77
N ASN A 402 -18.86 9.75 2.25
CA ASN A 402 -19.37 11.02 1.73
C ASN A 402 -18.42 12.20 2.02
N GLU A 403 -17.70 12.19 3.15
CA GLU A 403 -16.65 13.17 3.43
C GLU A 403 -15.46 12.98 2.46
N MET A 404 -15.01 11.75 2.28
CA MET A 404 -13.93 11.43 1.33
C MET A 404 -14.27 11.82 -0.11
N LEU A 405 -15.52 11.71 -0.53
CA LEU A 405 -15.96 12.13 -1.87
C LEU A 405 -15.91 13.67 -2.07
N LYS A 406 -15.98 14.43 -0.98
CA LYS A 406 -15.86 15.90 -1.00
C LYS A 406 -14.39 16.36 -0.91
N GLU A 407 -13.47 15.47 -0.56
CA GLU A 407 -12.05 15.80 -0.51
C GLU A 407 -11.54 16.23 -1.88
N ASN A 408 -10.97 17.42 -1.96
CA ASN A 408 -10.31 17.96 -3.14
C ASN A 408 -8.91 18.44 -2.79
N TYR A 409 -7.97 17.51 -2.84
CA TYR A 409 -6.56 17.76 -2.52
C TYR A 409 -5.66 17.85 -3.74
N GLU A 410 -6.21 17.86 -4.96
CA GLU A 410 -5.40 17.84 -6.18
C GLU A 410 -4.51 19.09 -6.31
N ASP A 411 -5.09 20.26 -6.17
CA ASP A 411 -4.33 21.52 -6.26
C ASP A 411 -3.32 21.64 -5.09
N TYR A 412 -3.72 21.21 -3.89
CA TYR A 412 -2.82 21.18 -2.73
C TYR A 412 -1.64 20.24 -2.96
N LEU A 413 -1.89 19.02 -3.44
CA LEU A 413 -0.88 18.04 -3.78
C LEU A 413 0.13 18.62 -4.80
N LEU A 414 -0.39 19.17 -5.88
CA LEU A 414 0.44 19.75 -6.94
C LEU A 414 1.23 20.97 -6.45
N LYS A 415 0.62 21.83 -5.63
CA LYS A 415 1.31 22.97 -5.00
C LYS A 415 2.52 22.51 -4.18
N VAL A 416 2.36 21.47 -3.34
CA VAL A 416 3.47 20.92 -2.55
C VAL A 416 4.54 20.30 -3.44
N ILE A 417 4.16 19.52 -4.46
CA ILE A 417 5.10 18.85 -5.38
C ILE A 417 5.88 19.88 -6.20
N LEU A 418 5.20 20.87 -6.75
CA LEU A 418 5.80 21.88 -7.64
C LEU A 418 6.47 23.05 -6.89
N LYS A 419 6.39 23.05 -5.54
CA LYS A 419 6.99 24.08 -4.66
C LYS A 419 6.46 25.49 -4.96
N GLN A 420 5.15 25.60 -5.21
CA GLN A 420 4.45 26.85 -5.55
C GLN A 420 3.80 27.50 -4.33
#